data_8bc8fed8b97f22eaa624841b42ff381c
#
_entry.id   8bc8fed8b97f22eaa624841b42ff381c
#
_cell.length_a   1.000
_cell.length_b   1.000
_cell.length_c   1.000
_cell.angle_alpha   90.00
_cell.angle_beta   90.00
_cell.angle_gamma   90.00
#
_symmetry.space_group_name_H-M   'P 1'
#
loop_
_entity.id
_entity.type
_entity.pdbx_description
1 polymer ?
#
loop_
_entity_poly.entity_id
_entity_poly.type
_entity_poly.pdbx_seq_one_letter_code
_entity_poly.pdbx_strand_id
1 'polypeptide(L)'
;MLNQNEFDLWAEGYDRSVGVSEEENSYPFAGYKAVLGTIFQTVMEKPHAVVLDLGFGTGTLTAKLYENGCTVYGQDFSARMLELAAPKMPQAHLYQGDFTQGLVEPLLEQRYDFIVATYSLHHLTDAQKLSFLRVLREHLNPGGQILIGDVAFETRGELEQCRKDAGDEWDDEEVYFVVEELKKAFPTLDFLQISFCSGVLSLGRAAEET
;
A
#
# COMPACT_ATOMS: atom_id res chain seq x y z
N MET A 1 17.60 -5.23 1.48
CA MET A 1 16.70 -4.24 0.85
C MET A 1 17.15 -4.03 -0.58
N LEU A 2 16.28 -4.28 -1.56
CA LEU A 2 16.59 -4.10 -2.98
C LEU A 2 16.94 -2.63 -3.26
N ASN A 3 17.99 -2.40 -4.06
CA ASN A 3 18.30 -1.05 -4.53
C ASN A 3 17.45 -0.72 -5.78
N GLN A 4 17.46 0.56 -6.20
CA GLN A 4 16.64 1.03 -7.31
C GLN A 4 16.79 0.21 -8.60
N ASN A 5 18.02 -0.17 -8.96
CA ASN A 5 18.28 -0.95 -10.18
C ASN A 5 17.72 -2.37 -10.09
N GLU A 6 17.73 -2.98 -8.90
CA GLU A 6 17.14 -4.30 -8.66
C GLU A 6 15.62 -4.24 -8.74
N PHE A 7 14.98 -3.18 -8.22
CA PHE A 7 13.54 -2.92 -8.40
C PHE A 7 13.17 -2.72 -9.87
N ASP A 8 13.96 -1.98 -10.63
CA ASP A 8 13.69 -1.73 -12.04
C ASP A 8 13.77 -3.01 -12.89
N LEU A 9 14.71 -3.90 -12.58
CA LEU A 9 14.79 -5.23 -13.22
C LEU A 9 13.62 -6.14 -12.82
N TRP A 10 13.16 -6.04 -11.59
CA TRP A 10 12.05 -6.83 -11.09
C TRP A 10 10.70 -6.39 -11.69
N ALA A 11 10.54 -5.11 -12.01
CA ALA A 11 9.32 -4.55 -12.59
C ALA A 11 8.86 -5.28 -13.87
N GLU A 12 9.76 -5.79 -14.69
CA GLU A 12 9.42 -6.50 -15.93
C GLU A 12 8.76 -7.87 -15.69
N GLY A 13 9.02 -8.50 -14.55
CA GLY A 13 8.45 -9.80 -14.16
C GLY A 13 7.35 -9.73 -13.10
N TYR A 14 7.15 -8.57 -12.49
CA TYR A 14 6.32 -8.40 -11.30
C TYR A 14 4.87 -8.86 -11.48
N ASP A 15 4.18 -8.33 -12.48
CA ASP A 15 2.77 -8.67 -12.73
C ASP A 15 2.57 -10.19 -12.98
N ARG A 16 3.58 -10.85 -13.54
CA ARG A 16 3.55 -12.30 -13.78
C ARG A 16 3.77 -13.09 -12.50
N SER A 17 4.72 -12.67 -11.66
CA SER A 17 5.00 -13.33 -10.37
C SER A 17 3.81 -13.24 -9.43
N VAL A 18 3.21 -12.04 -9.34
CA VAL A 18 1.95 -11.81 -8.60
C VAL A 18 0.84 -12.71 -9.10
N GLY A 19 0.67 -12.83 -10.43
CA GLY A 19 -0.38 -13.66 -11.03
C GLY A 19 -0.25 -15.14 -10.66
N VAL A 20 0.96 -15.71 -10.70
CA VAL A 20 1.19 -17.13 -10.34
C VAL A 20 0.90 -17.39 -8.86
N SER A 21 1.46 -16.58 -7.96
CA SER A 21 1.25 -16.75 -6.51
C SER A 21 -0.23 -16.57 -6.11
N GLU A 22 -0.96 -15.66 -6.78
CA GLU A 22 -2.38 -15.49 -6.56
C GLU A 22 -3.21 -16.68 -7.04
N GLU A 23 -2.93 -17.21 -8.24
CA GLU A 23 -3.64 -18.38 -8.79
C GLU A 23 -3.46 -19.62 -7.91
N GLU A 24 -2.29 -19.78 -7.33
CA GLU A 24 -1.99 -20.87 -6.39
C GLU A 24 -2.51 -20.60 -4.96
N ASN A 25 -3.05 -19.39 -4.70
CA ASN A 25 -3.44 -18.92 -3.37
C ASN A 25 -2.32 -19.12 -2.33
N SER A 26 -1.10 -18.80 -2.74
CA SER A 26 0.12 -18.97 -1.96
C SER A 26 0.66 -17.63 -1.44
N TYR A 27 1.50 -17.70 -0.40
CA TYR A 27 2.28 -16.56 0.09
C TYR A 27 3.24 -16.05 -1.02
N PRO A 28 3.48 -14.74 -1.15
CA PRO A 28 2.90 -13.65 -0.34
C PRO A 28 1.60 -13.05 -0.91
N PHE A 29 1.18 -13.40 -2.12
CA PHE A 29 0.10 -12.75 -2.85
C PHE A 29 -1.25 -13.47 -2.78
N ALA A 30 -1.44 -14.39 -1.81
CA ALA A 30 -2.75 -15.00 -1.60
C ALA A 30 -3.82 -13.94 -1.35
N GLY A 31 -4.88 -13.95 -2.18
CA GLY A 31 -5.97 -12.98 -2.09
C GLY A 31 -5.67 -11.60 -2.70
N TYR A 32 -4.60 -11.42 -3.47
CA TYR A 32 -4.17 -10.15 -4.06
C TYR A 32 -5.30 -9.39 -4.75
N LYS A 33 -6.05 -10.02 -5.67
CA LYS A 33 -7.17 -9.35 -6.36
C LYS A 33 -8.29 -8.92 -5.41
N ALA A 34 -8.54 -9.71 -4.37
CA ALA A 34 -9.56 -9.36 -3.38
C ALA A 34 -9.12 -8.17 -2.52
N VAL A 35 -7.84 -8.08 -2.15
CA VAL A 35 -7.25 -6.91 -1.49
C VAL A 35 -7.42 -5.66 -2.35
N LEU A 36 -6.98 -5.69 -3.62
CA LEU A 36 -7.13 -4.55 -4.53
C LEU A 36 -8.59 -4.20 -4.78
N GLY A 37 -9.46 -5.22 -4.94
CA GLY A 37 -10.90 -5.04 -5.12
C GLY A 37 -11.57 -4.36 -3.93
N THR A 38 -11.20 -4.74 -2.71
CA THR A 38 -11.72 -4.13 -1.47
C THR A 38 -11.33 -2.65 -1.39
N ILE A 39 -10.06 -2.31 -1.64
CA ILE A 39 -9.59 -0.92 -1.63
C ILE A 39 -10.29 -0.12 -2.74
N PHE A 40 -10.36 -0.68 -3.96
CA PHE A 40 -11.05 -0.02 -5.07
C PHE A 40 -12.51 0.30 -4.73
N GLN A 41 -13.26 -0.66 -4.20
CA GLN A 41 -14.67 -0.47 -3.82
C GLN A 41 -14.82 0.61 -2.76
N THR A 42 -13.97 0.60 -1.73
CA THR A 42 -13.99 1.62 -0.66
C THR A 42 -13.74 3.04 -1.22
N VAL A 43 -12.76 3.19 -2.11
CA VAL A 43 -12.47 4.49 -2.75
C VAL A 43 -13.64 4.95 -3.62
N MET A 44 -14.28 4.02 -4.35
CA MET A 44 -15.42 4.33 -5.24
C MET A 44 -16.70 4.75 -4.50
N GLU A 45 -16.78 4.58 -3.19
CA GLU A 45 -17.88 5.14 -2.38
C GLU A 45 -17.88 6.68 -2.42
N LYS A 46 -16.73 7.30 -2.70
CA LYS A 46 -16.60 8.75 -2.85
C LYS A 46 -16.36 9.14 -4.31
N PRO A 47 -17.35 9.69 -5.03
CA PRO A 47 -17.16 10.18 -6.40
C PRO A 47 -16.09 11.28 -6.46
N HIS A 48 -15.25 11.22 -7.49
CA HIS A 48 -14.18 12.20 -7.74
C HIS A 48 -13.19 12.35 -6.57
N ALA A 49 -12.93 11.27 -5.84
CA ALA A 49 -11.99 11.26 -4.74
C ALA A 49 -10.60 11.73 -5.17
N VAL A 50 -9.93 12.47 -4.29
CA VAL A 50 -8.49 12.79 -4.41
C VAL A 50 -7.72 11.68 -3.72
N VAL A 51 -6.92 10.94 -4.49
CA VAL A 51 -6.22 9.74 -4.03
C VAL A 51 -4.72 9.90 -4.17
N LEU A 52 -3.97 9.54 -3.13
CA LEU A 52 -2.52 9.36 -3.17
C LEU A 52 -2.23 7.86 -3.14
N ASP A 53 -1.48 7.35 -4.10
CA ASP A 53 -1.01 5.96 -4.13
C ASP A 53 0.50 5.89 -3.87
N LEU A 54 0.90 5.16 -2.83
CA LEU A 54 2.28 5.00 -2.37
C LEU A 54 2.82 3.63 -2.76
N GLY A 55 3.82 3.62 -3.65
CA GLY A 55 4.30 2.42 -4.30
C GLY A 55 3.29 1.92 -5.34
N PHE A 56 2.87 2.81 -6.27
CA PHE A 56 1.83 2.50 -7.27
C PHE A 56 2.26 1.41 -8.27
N GLY A 57 3.54 1.05 -8.33
CA GLY A 57 4.05 0.00 -9.20
C GLY A 57 3.73 0.25 -10.66
N THR A 58 3.27 -0.78 -11.37
CA THR A 58 2.83 -0.67 -12.76
C THR A 58 1.49 0.05 -12.94
N GLY A 59 0.86 0.48 -11.84
CA GLY A 59 -0.41 1.20 -11.84
C GLY A 59 -1.64 0.29 -11.91
N THR A 60 -1.56 -0.95 -11.43
CA THR A 60 -2.67 -1.92 -11.52
C THR A 60 -3.95 -1.43 -10.84
N LEU A 61 -3.86 -0.91 -9.61
CA LEU A 61 -4.99 -0.27 -8.90
C LEU A 61 -5.18 1.17 -9.37
N THR A 62 -4.10 1.92 -9.43
CA THR A 62 -4.06 3.37 -9.66
C THR A 62 -4.72 3.77 -10.97
N ALA A 63 -4.45 3.03 -12.07
CA ALA A 63 -5.06 3.28 -13.37
C ALA A 63 -6.59 3.08 -13.34
N LYS A 64 -7.07 2.07 -12.62
CA LYS A 64 -8.52 1.85 -12.47
C LYS A 64 -9.20 2.97 -11.70
N LEU A 65 -8.56 3.48 -10.64
CA LEU A 65 -9.06 4.65 -9.89
C LEU A 65 -9.12 5.88 -10.81
N TYR A 66 -8.06 6.13 -11.58
CA TYR A 66 -7.99 7.22 -12.55
C TYR A 66 -9.08 7.10 -13.63
N GLU A 67 -9.26 5.94 -14.25
CA GLU A 67 -10.29 5.67 -15.28
C GLU A 67 -11.72 5.88 -14.75
N ASN A 68 -11.94 5.71 -13.45
CA ASN A 68 -13.21 5.92 -12.76
C ASN A 68 -13.37 7.33 -12.17
N GLY A 69 -12.52 8.28 -12.59
CA GLY A 69 -12.71 9.71 -12.34
C GLY A 69 -12.12 10.22 -11.03
N CYS A 70 -11.23 9.46 -10.37
CA CYS A 70 -10.44 9.97 -9.26
C CYS A 70 -9.36 10.94 -9.76
N THR A 71 -9.05 11.96 -8.95
CA THR A 71 -7.83 12.75 -9.11
C THR A 71 -6.68 12.01 -8.43
N VAL A 72 -5.72 11.55 -9.23
CA VAL A 72 -4.67 10.65 -8.77
C VAL A 72 -3.35 11.38 -8.59
N TYR A 73 -2.76 11.18 -7.43
CA TYR A 73 -1.37 11.47 -7.09
C TYR A 73 -0.67 10.14 -6.77
N GLY A 74 0.62 10.05 -7.03
CA GLY A 74 1.36 8.83 -6.70
C GLY A 74 2.85 9.07 -6.49
N GLN A 75 3.46 8.26 -5.64
CA GLN A 75 4.90 8.21 -5.44
C GLN A 75 5.38 6.76 -5.52
N ASP A 76 6.41 6.52 -6.33
CA ASP A 76 7.06 5.23 -6.45
C ASP A 76 8.58 5.40 -6.47
N PHE A 77 9.30 4.43 -5.91
CA PHE A 77 10.76 4.44 -5.86
C PHE A 77 11.39 4.18 -7.23
N SER A 78 10.76 3.32 -8.04
CA SER A 78 11.28 2.85 -9.31
C SER A 78 10.93 3.80 -10.46
N ALA A 79 11.96 4.32 -11.14
CA ALA A 79 11.80 5.06 -12.39
C ALA A 79 11.10 4.20 -13.45
N ARG A 80 11.37 2.90 -13.47
CA ARG A 80 10.77 1.97 -14.43
C ARG A 80 9.28 1.78 -14.18
N MET A 81 8.84 1.70 -12.92
CA MET A 81 7.41 1.66 -12.60
C MET A 81 6.69 2.93 -13.06
N LEU A 82 7.32 4.09 -12.84
CA LEU A 82 6.79 5.38 -13.33
C LEU A 82 6.61 5.38 -14.85
N GLU A 83 7.60 4.92 -15.61
CA GLU A 83 7.54 4.82 -17.08
C GLU A 83 6.39 3.92 -17.55
N LEU A 84 6.10 2.81 -16.84
CA LEU A 84 5.04 1.87 -17.16
C LEU A 84 3.64 2.39 -16.79
N ALA A 85 3.54 3.12 -15.70
CA ALA A 85 2.28 3.63 -15.17
C ALA A 85 1.82 4.93 -15.86
N ALA A 86 2.74 5.89 -16.12
CA ALA A 86 2.40 7.21 -16.65
C ALA A 86 1.58 7.20 -17.95
N PRO A 87 1.85 6.34 -18.96
CA PRO A 87 1.03 6.28 -20.17
C PRO A 87 -0.44 5.86 -19.92
N LYS A 88 -0.71 5.12 -18.82
CA LYS A 88 -2.06 4.69 -18.45
C LYS A 88 -2.86 5.82 -17.82
N MET A 89 -2.20 6.83 -17.28
CA MET A 89 -2.78 7.91 -16.48
C MET A 89 -2.18 9.28 -16.86
N PRO A 90 -2.41 9.79 -18.09
CA PRO A 90 -1.68 10.95 -18.61
C PRO A 90 -1.92 12.27 -17.88
N GLN A 91 -2.93 12.38 -17.03
CA GLN A 91 -3.22 13.56 -16.22
C GLN A 91 -2.99 13.32 -14.71
N ALA A 92 -2.50 12.15 -14.31
CA ALA A 92 -2.14 11.88 -12.93
C ALA A 92 -0.83 12.58 -12.55
N HIS A 93 -0.70 12.90 -11.28
CA HIS A 93 0.48 13.55 -10.71
C HIS A 93 1.40 12.49 -10.10
N LEU A 94 2.24 11.86 -10.93
CA LEU A 94 3.11 10.77 -10.52
C LEU A 94 4.54 11.28 -10.33
N TYR A 95 5.16 10.88 -9.22
CA TYR A 95 6.49 11.31 -8.84
C TYR A 95 7.37 10.11 -8.49
N GLN A 96 8.64 10.19 -8.91
CA GLN A 96 9.66 9.28 -8.40
C GLN A 96 10.11 9.75 -7.02
N GLY A 97 10.14 8.86 -6.03
CA GLY A 97 10.61 9.18 -4.69
C GLY A 97 10.64 7.97 -3.77
N ASP A 98 11.62 7.97 -2.88
CA ASP A 98 11.78 6.98 -1.84
C ASP A 98 10.97 7.40 -0.59
N PHE A 99 9.87 6.73 -0.32
CA PHE A 99 9.03 7.04 0.84
C PHE A 99 9.68 6.67 2.19
N THR A 100 10.81 5.97 2.22
CA THR A 100 11.63 5.84 3.43
C THR A 100 12.17 7.21 3.88
N GLN A 101 12.29 8.16 2.93
CA GLN A 101 12.67 9.56 3.17
C GLN A 101 11.44 10.48 3.35
N GLY A 102 10.22 9.93 3.24
CA GLY A 102 8.96 10.67 3.31
C GLY A 102 8.33 10.97 1.95
N LEU A 103 7.34 11.84 1.96
CA LEU A 103 6.69 12.30 0.73
C LEU A 103 7.55 13.35 0.02
N VAL A 104 7.56 13.32 -1.32
CA VAL A 104 8.14 14.41 -2.12
C VAL A 104 7.35 15.71 -1.94
N GLU A 105 8.04 16.85 -2.06
CA GLU A 105 7.47 18.18 -1.74
C GLU A 105 6.11 18.47 -2.39
N PRO A 106 5.85 18.17 -3.67
CA PRO A 106 4.54 18.45 -4.27
C PRO A 106 3.37 17.67 -3.63
N LEU A 107 3.64 16.52 -3.01
CA LEU A 107 2.63 15.73 -2.32
C LEU A 107 2.31 16.26 -0.92
N LEU A 108 3.24 16.97 -0.28
CA LEU A 108 3.05 17.60 1.02
C LEU A 108 2.13 18.82 0.95
N GLU A 109 1.95 19.44 -0.22
CA GLU A 109 1.08 20.58 -0.43
C GLU A 109 -0.40 20.20 -0.59
N GLN A 110 -0.69 18.91 -0.72
CA GLN A 110 -2.02 18.37 -1.00
C GLN A 110 -2.66 17.73 0.23
N ARG A 111 -3.98 17.58 0.15
CA ARG A 111 -4.78 16.77 1.07
C ARG A 111 -5.58 15.75 0.28
N TYR A 112 -5.75 14.58 0.85
CA TYR A 112 -6.29 13.41 0.17
C TYR A 112 -7.55 12.90 0.86
N ASP A 113 -8.48 12.41 0.06
CA ASP A 113 -9.64 11.69 0.56
C ASP A 113 -9.26 10.26 0.92
N PHE A 114 -8.37 9.68 0.11
CA PHE A 114 -7.76 8.40 0.40
C PHE A 114 -6.25 8.45 0.14
N ILE A 115 -5.51 7.82 1.04
CA ILE A 115 -4.10 7.49 0.80
C ILE A 115 -4.05 5.97 0.76
N VAL A 116 -3.66 5.40 -0.37
CA VAL A 116 -3.60 3.96 -0.58
C VAL A 116 -2.15 3.50 -0.68
N ALA A 117 -1.88 2.29 -0.20
CA ALA A 117 -0.60 1.63 -0.38
C ALA A 117 -0.88 0.13 -0.54
N THR A 118 -0.42 -0.48 -1.62
CA THR A 118 -0.65 -1.89 -1.88
C THR A 118 0.67 -2.61 -2.10
N TYR A 119 0.97 -3.58 -1.22
CA TYR A 119 2.19 -4.39 -1.26
C TYR A 119 3.46 -3.56 -1.42
N SER A 120 3.59 -2.49 -0.61
CA SER A 120 4.70 -1.54 -0.70
C SER A 120 5.29 -1.13 0.65
N LEU A 121 4.47 -1.02 1.72
CA LEU A 121 4.94 -0.52 3.00
C LEU A 121 5.65 -1.57 3.86
N HIS A 122 5.66 -2.84 3.47
CA HIS A 122 6.46 -3.89 4.11
C HIS A 122 7.98 -3.65 3.96
N HIS A 123 8.40 -2.78 3.06
CA HIS A 123 9.80 -2.33 2.96
C HIS A 123 10.22 -1.36 4.08
N LEU A 124 9.28 -0.84 4.87
CA LEU A 124 9.55 0.00 6.02
C LEU A 124 9.70 -0.84 7.29
N THR A 125 10.63 -0.48 8.16
CA THR A 125 10.66 -0.99 9.53
C THR A 125 9.41 -0.55 10.32
N ASP A 126 9.07 -1.24 11.41
CA ASP A 126 7.91 -0.88 12.23
C ASP A 126 7.98 0.57 12.75
N ALA A 127 9.16 1.03 13.15
CA ALA A 127 9.37 2.41 13.59
C ALA A 127 9.11 3.43 12.46
N GLN A 128 9.57 3.12 11.25
CA GLN A 128 9.31 3.95 10.06
C GLN A 128 7.82 3.96 9.70
N LYS A 129 7.14 2.80 9.72
CA LYS A 129 5.69 2.71 9.49
C LYS A 129 4.93 3.60 10.46
N LEU A 130 5.22 3.51 11.78
CA LEU A 130 4.55 4.32 12.78
C LEU A 130 4.74 5.83 12.54
N SER A 131 5.95 6.25 12.21
CA SER A 131 6.26 7.65 11.94
C SER A 131 5.60 8.13 10.65
N PHE A 132 5.65 7.32 9.60
CA PHE A 132 5.10 7.65 8.29
C PHE A 132 3.57 7.73 8.33
N LEU A 133 2.89 6.77 8.96
CA LEU A 133 1.44 6.79 9.14
C LEU A 133 0.94 8.04 9.90
N ARG A 134 1.70 8.56 10.87
CA ARG A 134 1.36 9.83 11.53
C ARG A 134 1.39 10.99 10.55
N VAL A 135 2.46 11.09 9.74
CA VAL A 135 2.57 12.13 8.70
C VAL A 135 1.42 12.01 7.69
N LEU A 136 1.15 10.81 7.18
CA LEU A 136 0.07 10.58 6.20
C LEU A 136 -1.31 11.02 6.74
N ARG A 137 -1.59 10.78 8.02
CA ARG A 137 -2.85 11.19 8.66
C ARG A 137 -3.06 12.71 8.65
N GLU A 138 -1.97 13.50 8.74
CA GLU A 138 -2.03 14.96 8.67
C GLU A 138 -2.42 15.46 7.29
N HIS A 139 -2.17 14.66 6.25
CA HIS A 139 -2.53 14.97 4.86
C HIS A 139 -3.92 14.46 4.44
N LEU A 140 -4.69 13.86 5.34
CA LEU A 140 -6.06 13.46 5.05
C LEU A 140 -7.02 14.66 5.11
N ASN A 141 -7.98 14.68 4.19
CA ASN A 141 -9.18 15.51 4.29
C ASN A 141 -10.04 15.08 5.50
N PRO A 142 -10.96 15.93 5.98
CA PRO A 142 -11.98 15.50 6.95
C PRO A 142 -12.76 14.28 6.42
N GLY A 143 -12.80 13.21 7.20
CA GLY A 143 -13.42 11.95 6.80
C GLY A 143 -12.57 11.08 5.84
N GLY A 144 -11.35 11.51 5.53
CA GLY A 144 -10.42 10.75 4.69
C GLY A 144 -9.82 9.55 5.43
N GLN A 145 -9.29 8.59 4.67
CA GLN A 145 -8.76 7.34 5.18
C GLN A 145 -7.44 6.94 4.51
N ILE A 146 -6.57 6.31 5.27
CA ILE A 146 -5.43 5.54 4.76
C ILE A 146 -5.91 4.10 4.62
N LEU A 147 -5.69 3.48 3.46
CA LEU A 147 -6.01 2.09 3.16
C LEU A 147 -4.74 1.35 2.75
N ILE A 148 -4.33 0.35 3.53
CA ILE A 148 -3.12 -0.42 3.26
C ILE A 148 -3.53 -1.85 2.97
N GLY A 149 -3.27 -2.32 1.75
CA GLY A 149 -3.41 -3.71 1.37
C GLY A 149 -2.03 -4.37 1.33
N ASP A 150 -1.78 -5.33 2.20
CA ASP A 150 -0.43 -5.90 2.33
C ASP A 150 -0.47 -7.29 2.97
N VAL A 151 0.69 -7.94 3.05
CA VAL A 151 0.90 -9.08 3.95
C VAL A 151 0.74 -8.58 5.38
N ALA A 152 -0.30 -9.07 6.04
CA ALA A 152 -0.70 -8.60 7.35
C ALA A 152 -1.39 -9.71 8.16
N PHE A 153 -1.16 -9.69 9.47
CA PHE A 153 -1.64 -10.68 10.42
C PHE A 153 -2.30 -9.97 11.62
N GLU A 154 -3.38 -10.56 12.15
CA GLU A 154 -4.00 -10.02 13.36
C GLU A 154 -3.01 -10.07 14.53
N THR A 155 -2.27 -11.18 14.68
CA THR A 155 -1.36 -11.44 15.80
C THR A 155 0.05 -11.82 15.36
N ARG A 156 1.02 -11.62 16.26
CA ARG A 156 2.41 -12.10 16.07
C ARG A 156 2.48 -13.62 15.89
N GLY A 157 1.61 -14.36 16.57
CA GLY A 157 1.55 -15.81 16.45
C GLY A 157 1.17 -16.31 15.05
N GLU A 158 0.23 -15.62 14.39
CA GLU A 158 -0.16 -15.93 13.00
C GLU A 158 0.98 -15.65 12.02
N LEU A 159 1.70 -14.54 12.19
CA LEU A 159 2.88 -14.23 11.39
C LEU A 159 3.95 -15.32 11.52
N GLU A 160 4.28 -15.72 12.75
CA GLU A 160 5.30 -16.77 13.00
C GLU A 160 4.85 -18.14 12.45
N GLN A 161 3.56 -18.43 12.46
CA GLN A 161 3.04 -19.65 11.84
C GLN A 161 3.17 -19.59 10.32
N CYS A 162 2.77 -18.49 9.69
CA CYS A 162 2.90 -18.29 8.24
C CYS A 162 4.37 -18.37 7.81
N ARG A 163 5.30 -17.77 8.58
CA ARG A 163 6.75 -17.87 8.33
C ARG A 163 7.25 -19.31 8.31
N LYS A 164 6.79 -20.14 9.25
CA LYS A 164 7.16 -21.56 9.30
C LYS A 164 6.61 -22.32 8.10
N ASP A 165 5.37 -22.02 7.70
CA ASP A 165 4.70 -22.71 6.62
C ASP A 165 5.26 -22.31 5.25
N ALA A 166 5.68 -21.05 5.07
CA ALA A 166 6.33 -20.54 3.88
C ALA A 166 7.78 -21.06 3.71
N GLY A 167 8.46 -21.36 4.80
CA GLY A 167 9.82 -21.93 4.77
C GLY A 167 10.80 -21.08 3.97
N ASP A 168 11.38 -21.65 2.92
CA ASP A 168 12.39 -20.98 2.07
C ASP A 168 11.80 -19.88 1.18
N GLU A 169 10.47 -19.79 1.05
CA GLU A 169 9.80 -18.71 0.31
C GLU A 169 9.63 -17.43 1.15
N TRP A 170 9.85 -17.52 2.47
CA TRP A 170 9.72 -16.36 3.35
C TRP A 170 10.83 -15.34 3.11
N ASP A 171 10.43 -14.07 2.88
CA ASP A 171 11.38 -12.96 2.76
C ASP A 171 11.69 -12.36 4.13
N ASP A 172 12.93 -12.57 4.60
CA ASP A 172 13.42 -12.05 5.88
C ASP A 172 13.79 -10.53 5.81
N GLU A 173 13.87 -9.95 4.62
CA GLU A 173 14.13 -8.51 4.44
C GLU A 173 12.86 -7.67 4.54
N GLU A 174 11.68 -8.28 4.38
CA GLU A 174 10.40 -7.62 4.48
C GLU A 174 9.86 -7.60 5.92
N VAL A 175 9.26 -6.49 6.31
CA VAL A 175 8.67 -6.31 7.64
C VAL A 175 7.16 -6.25 7.51
N TYR A 176 6.47 -7.35 7.77
CA TYR A 176 5.03 -7.44 7.61
C TYR A 176 4.25 -6.81 8.77
N PHE A 177 2.98 -6.53 8.51
CA PHE A 177 2.12 -5.87 9.49
C PHE A 177 1.60 -6.85 10.54
N VAL A 178 1.70 -6.45 11.81
CA VAL A 178 1.05 -7.13 12.94
C VAL A 178 0.06 -6.15 13.58
N VAL A 179 -1.22 -6.42 13.39
CA VAL A 179 -2.32 -5.49 13.71
C VAL A 179 -2.38 -5.18 15.21
N GLU A 180 -2.26 -6.20 16.07
CA GLU A 180 -2.26 -6.01 17.53
C GLU A 180 -1.15 -5.08 18.02
N GLU A 181 -0.02 -5.02 17.30
CA GLU A 181 1.10 -4.14 17.62
C GLU A 181 0.86 -2.71 17.12
N LEU A 182 0.33 -2.55 15.91
CA LEU A 182 -0.05 -1.23 15.37
C LEU A 182 -1.18 -0.58 16.17
N LYS A 183 -2.16 -1.35 16.64
CA LYS A 183 -3.27 -0.86 17.46
C LYS A 183 -2.82 -0.21 18.77
N LYS A 184 -1.62 -0.53 19.28
CA LYS A 184 -1.03 0.17 20.44
C LYS A 184 -0.76 1.65 20.17
N ALA A 185 -0.37 1.99 18.91
CA ALA A 185 -0.12 3.37 18.49
C ALA A 185 -1.34 4.02 17.79
N PHE A 186 -2.19 3.21 17.19
CA PHE A 186 -3.38 3.61 16.44
C PHE A 186 -4.60 2.79 16.90
N PRO A 187 -5.21 3.12 18.06
CA PRO A 187 -6.31 2.32 18.61
C PRO A 187 -7.56 2.25 17.71
N THR A 188 -7.73 3.20 16.79
CA THR A 188 -8.83 3.27 15.82
C THR A 188 -8.51 2.60 14.49
N LEU A 189 -7.41 1.86 14.40
CA LEU A 189 -7.07 1.07 13.23
C LEU A 189 -8.06 -0.10 13.09
N ASP A 190 -8.69 -0.20 11.93
CA ASP A 190 -9.49 -1.36 11.56
C ASP A 190 -8.69 -2.28 10.65
N PHE A 191 -9.01 -3.58 10.69
CA PHE A 191 -8.37 -4.60 9.87
C PHE A 191 -9.42 -5.58 9.33
N LEU A 192 -9.37 -5.80 8.04
CA LEU A 192 -10.14 -6.82 7.33
C LEU A 192 -9.18 -7.87 6.77
N GLN A 193 -9.16 -9.05 7.37
CA GLN A 193 -8.39 -10.18 6.84
C GLN A 193 -9.02 -10.67 5.54
N ILE A 194 -8.21 -10.84 4.50
CA ILE A 194 -8.66 -11.29 3.16
C ILE A 194 -8.23 -12.73 2.90
N SER A 195 -7.00 -13.06 3.27
CA SER A 195 -6.46 -14.42 3.16
C SER A 195 -5.73 -14.81 4.45
N PHE A 196 -5.08 -15.97 4.44
CA PHE A 196 -4.28 -16.42 5.58
C PHE A 196 -3.04 -15.55 5.84
N CYS A 197 -2.58 -14.76 4.86
CA CYS A 197 -1.40 -13.90 4.98
C CYS A 197 -1.63 -12.46 4.50
N SER A 198 -2.82 -12.08 4.07
CA SER A 198 -3.07 -10.73 3.56
C SER A 198 -4.34 -10.12 4.11
N GLY A 199 -4.40 -8.80 4.11
CA GLY A 199 -5.59 -8.06 4.51
C GLY A 199 -5.50 -6.57 4.18
N VAL A 200 -6.57 -5.85 4.53
CA VAL A 200 -6.68 -4.41 4.37
C VAL A 200 -6.75 -3.76 5.75
N LEU A 201 -5.77 -2.91 6.04
CA LEU A 201 -5.79 -2.04 7.20
C LEU A 201 -6.41 -0.69 6.79
N SER A 202 -7.27 -0.13 7.63
CA SER A 202 -7.85 1.19 7.43
C SER A 202 -7.65 2.08 8.66
N LEU A 203 -7.22 3.33 8.40
CA LEU A 203 -6.93 4.30 9.44
C LEU A 203 -7.43 5.68 9.04
N GLY A 204 -8.40 6.20 9.79
CA GLY A 204 -8.94 7.53 9.58
C GLY A 204 -8.03 8.66 10.09
N ARG A 205 -8.39 9.90 9.76
CA ARG A 205 -7.79 11.10 10.34
C ARG A 205 -7.91 11.06 11.87
N ALA A 206 -6.90 11.56 12.58
CA ALA A 206 -7.01 11.73 14.02
C ALA A 206 -8.23 12.60 14.36
N ALA A 207 -9.00 12.19 15.38
CA ALA A 207 -10.01 13.10 15.94
C ALA A 207 -9.29 14.37 16.40
N GLU A 208 -9.83 15.55 16.06
CA GLU A 208 -9.34 16.79 16.64
C GLU A 208 -9.63 16.71 18.14
N GLU A 209 -8.58 16.78 18.96
CA GLU A 209 -8.76 16.94 20.40
C GLU A 209 -9.47 18.28 20.63
N THR A 210 -10.73 18.21 21.08
CA THR A 210 -11.59 19.34 21.42
C THR A 210 -11.20 19.90 22.79
#